data_bd2ee844e7e0242364718e2656dde772
#
_entry.id   bd2ee844e7e0242364718e2656dde772
#
_cell.length_a   1.000
_cell.length_b   1.000
_cell.length_c   1.000
_cell.angle_alpha   90.00
_cell.angle_beta   90.00
_cell.angle_gamma   90.00
#
_symmetry.space_group_name_H-M   'P 1'
#
loop_
_entity.id
_entity.type
_entity.pdbx_description
1 polymer ?
#
loop_
_entity_poly.entity_id
_entity_poly.type
_entity_poly.pdbx_seq_one_letter_code
_entity_poly.pdbx_strand_id
1 'polypeptide(L)'
;MFLFFFNDERMDANTLADYVLKKAAEKEIAVTNLKLQRILYYVQGHYLAKFGHPLFPDEIHAWKTGPVVPNVYFTFSKYGPDPLRMRKEPDMRRCPSDELALIDSVISDKLNISASELSFMARRTSPWSRAISRRVQLIELDKIKEFFEQKE
;
A
#
# COMPACT_ATOMS: atom_id res chain seq x y z
N MET A 1 -16.43 -15.59 -6.36
CA MET A 1 -15.63 -15.32 -5.16
C MET A 1 -14.18 -15.65 -5.42
N PHE A 2 -13.28 -14.77 -5.03
CA PHE A 2 -11.84 -15.00 -5.15
C PHE A 2 -11.34 -15.70 -3.91
N LEU A 3 -10.45 -16.67 -4.11
CA LEU A 3 -9.79 -17.37 -3.03
C LEU A 3 -8.30 -17.08 -3.11
N PHE A 4 -7.79 -16.42 -2.10
CA PHE A 4 -6.38 -16.08 -2.03
C PHE A 4 -5.69 -16.94 -0.97
N PHE A 5 -4.54 -17.48 -1.34
CA PHE A 5 -3.73 -18.31 -0.44
C PHE A 5 -2.51 -17.52 0.00
N PHE A 6 -2.24 -17.57 1.29
CA PHE A 6 -1.08 -16.93 1.89
C PHE A 6 -0.19 -18.00 2.49
N ASN A 7 1.11 -17.79 2.43
CA ASN A 7 2.08 -18.64 3.11
C ASN A 7 3.04 -17.77 3.92
N ASP A 8 3.81 -18.40 4.79
CA ASP A 8 4.72 -17.69 5.70
C ASP A 8 5.88 -16.99 4.98
N GLU A 9 6.08 -17.32 3.70
CA GLU A 9 7.14 -16.71 2.90
C GLU A 9 6.71 -15.40 2.25
N ARG A 10 5.42 -15.09 2.30
CA ARG A 10 4.93 -13.86 1.74
C ARG A 10 5.35 -12.67 2.59
N MET A 11 5.59 -11.57 1.86
CA MET A 11 5.90 -10.30 2.49
C MET A 11 4.70 -9.81 3.30
N ASP A 12 4.93 -9.35 4.53
CA ASP A 12 3.89 -8.63 5.25
C ASP A 12 3.97 -7.14 4.92
N ALA A 13 2.90 -6.41 5.26
CA ALA A 13 2.83 -5.00 4.93
C ALA A 13 3.89 -4.16 5.67
N ASN A 14 4.29 -4.57 6.86
CA ASN A 14 5.33 -3.85 7.61
C ASN A 14 6.70 -3.96 6.93
N THR A 15 7.01 -5.10 6.34
CA THR A 15 8.24 -5.27 5.55
C THR A 15 8.21 -4.37 4.32
N LEU A 16 7.08 -4.33 3.61
CA LEU A 16 6.92 -3.43 2.48
C LEU A 16 7.03 -1.97 2.91
N ALA A 17 6.47 -1.61 4.06
CA ALA A 17 6.57 -0.26 4.60
C ALA A 17 8.03 0.15 4.81
N ASP A 18 8.82 -0.73 5.43
CA ASP A 18 10.25 -0.47 5.61
C ASP A 18 10.96 -0.30 4.27
N TYR A 19 10.57 -1.08 3.27
CA TYR A 19 11.13 -0.96 1.92
C TYR A 19 10.80 0.38 1.27
N VAL A 20 9.54 0.84 1.42
CA VAL A 20 9.14 2.17 0.95
C VAL A 20 10.00 3.25 1.59
N LEU A 21 10.18 3.16 2.91
CA LEU A 21 10.96 4.15 3.65
C LEU A 21 12.44 4.11 3.27
N LYS A 22 12.97 2.94 2.96
CA LYS A 22 14.34 2.80 2.44
C LYS A 22 14.49 3.52 1.10
N LYS A 23 13.56 3.29 0.18
CA LYS A 23 13.58 3.95 -1.14
C LYS A 23 13.40 5.46 -1.02
N ALA A 24 12.55 5.90 -0.11
CA ALA A 24 12.34 7.32 0.14
C ALA A 24 13.62 7.98 0.66
N ALA A 25 14.32 7.32 1.59
CA ALA A 25 15.57 7.83 2.13
C ALA A 25 16.65 7.97 1.05
N GLU A 26 16.74 7.00 0.15
CA GLU A 26 17.67 7.05 -0.98
C GLU A 26 17.44 8.28 -1.88
N LYS A 27 16.18 8.71 -1.97
CA LYS A 27 15.79 9.88 -2.78
C LYS A 27 15.65 11.15 -1.96
N GLU A 28 15.94 11.09 -0.67
CA GLU A 28 15.80 12.20 0.26
C GLU A 28 14.40 12.79 0.27
N ILE A 29 13.38 11.92 0.19
CA ILE A 29 11.97 12.29 0.25
C ILE A 29 11.41 11.90 1.61
N ALA A 30 10.83 12.87 2.32
CA ALA A 30 10.16 12.61 3.60
C ALA A 30 8.81 11.93 3.36
N VAL A 31 8.51 10.91 4.17
CA VAL A 31 7.25 10.17 4.08
C VAL A 31 6.58 10.16 5.46
N THR A 32 5.38 10.72 5.54
CA THR A 32 4.53 10.66 6.73
C THR A 32 3.75 9.35 6.74
N ASN A 33 3.16 9.02 7.88
CA ASN A 33 2.30 7.83 7.97
C ASN A 33 1.15 7.92 6.97
N LEU A 34 0.56 9.09 6.81
CA LEU A 34 -0.53 9.29 5.86
C LEU A 34 -0.09 8.95 4.43
N LYS A 35 1.06 9.46 4.01
CA LYS A 35 1.59 9.19 2.67
C LYS A 35 1.92 7.71 2.49
N LEU A 36 2.53 7.09 3.50
CA LEU A 36 2.88 5.68 3.46
C LEU A 36 1.65 4.80 3.20
N GLN A 37 0.54 5.08 3.91
CA GLN A 37 -0.69 4.30 3.75
C GLN A 37 -1.19 4.31 2.31
N ARG A 38 -1.12 5.47 1.64
CA ARG A 38 -1.57 5.59 0.25
C ARG A 38 -0.63 4.84 -0.69
N ILE A 39 0.67 4.91 -0.46
CA ILE A 39 1.65 4.18 -1.28
C ILE A 39 1.38 2.67 -1.17
N LEU A 40 1.16 2.16 0.04
CA LEU A 40 0.85 0.74 0.25
C LEU A 40 -0.40 0.31 -0.52
N TYR A 41 -1.44 1.13 -0.50
CA TYR A 41 -2.67 0.86 -1.24
C TYR A 41 -2.40 0.72 -2.75
N TYR A 42 -1.64 1.66 -3.31
CA TYR A 42 -1.32 1.61 -4.74
C TYR A 42 -0.42 0.43 -5.10
N VAL A 43 0.55 0.11 -4.26
CA VAL A 43 1.40 -1.07 -4.50
C VAL A 43 0.55 -2.34 -4.51
N GLN A 44 -0.30 -2.52 -3.51
CA GLN A 44 -1.17 -3.70 -3.45
C GLN A 44 -2.09 -3.76 -4.66
N GLY A 45 -2.68 -2.63 -5.04
CA GLY A 45 -3.60 -2.58 -6.16
C GLY A 45 -2.96 -2.96 -7.48
N HIS A 46 -1.83 -2.35 -7.80
CA HIS A 46 -1.13 -2.68 -9.05
C HIS A 46 -0.57 -4.10 -9.05
N TYR A 47 -0.12 -4.57 -7.89
CA TYR A 47 0.37 -5.94 -7.77
C TYR A 47 -0.75 -6.95 -8.01
N LEU A 48 -1.92 -6.75 -7.39
CA LEU A 48 -3.09 -7.59 -7.59
C LEU A 48 -3.49 -7.64 -9.06
N ALA A 49 -3.51 -6.48 -9.72
CA ALA A 49 -3.92 -6.40 -11.12
C ALA A 49 -2.97 -7.18 -12.04
N LYS A 50 -1.67 -7.11 -11.76
CA LYS A 50 -0.69 -7.75 -12.64
C LYS A 50 -0.48 -9.23 -12.34
N PHE A 51 -0.41 -9.60 -11.07
CA PHE A 51 -0.03 -10.96 -10.68
C PHE A 51 -1.20 -11.83 -10.22
N GLY A 52 -2.37 -11.24 -9.99
CA GLY A 52 -3.60 -11.97 -9.69
C GLY A 52 -3.77 -12.40 -8.24
N HIS A 53 -2.82 -12.11 -7.37
CA HIS A 53 -2.90 -12.41 -5.95
C HIS A 53 -2.28 -11.27 -5.14
N PRO A 54 -2.60 -11.13 -3.85
CA PRO A 54 -2.08 -10.02 -3.06
C PRO A 54 -0.59 -10.17 -2.76
N LEU A 55 0.11 -9.02 -2.67
CA LEU A 55 1.51 -8.97 -2.25
C LEU A 55 1.63 -9.22 -0.75
N PHE A 56 0.72 -8.66 0.04
CA PHE A 56 0.72 -8.83 1.48
C PHE A 56 -0.68 -9.22 1.97
N PRO A 57 -0.76 -9.99 3.09
CA PRO A 57 -2.05 -10.49 3.59
C PRO A 57 -2.80 -9.48 4.46
N ASP A 58 -2.15 -8.40 4.87
CA ASP A 58 -2.73 -7.41 5.78
C ASP A 58 -3.94 -6.74 5.14
N GLU A 59 -4.97 -6.52 5.94
CA GLU A 59 -6.21 -5.89 5.47
C GLU A 59 -6.01 -4.41 5.15
N ILE A 60 -6.78 -3.92 4.19
CA ILE A 60 -6.88 -2.51 3.86
C ILE A 60 -8.27 -2.04 4.24
N HIS A 61 -8.34 -0.95 5.01
CA HIS A 61 -9.58 -0.40 5.52
C HIS A 61 -9.88 0.97 4.91
N ALA A 62 -11.16 1.27 4.80
CA ALA A 62 -11.64 2.56 4.31
C ALA A 62 -11.80 3.49 5.52
N TRP A 63 -10.78 4.29 5.77
CA TRP A 63 -10.87 5.34 6.78
C TRP A 63 -11.29 6.66 6.12
N LYS A 64 -11.75 7.60 6.92
CA LYS A 64 -12.26 8.87 6.41
C LYS A 64 -11.22 9.61 5.55
N THR A 65 -9.95 9.51 5.91
CA THR A 65 -8.85 10.17 5.20
C THR A 65 -8.42 9.44 3.94
N GLY A 66 -8.83 8.19 3.76
CA GLY A 66 -8.45 7.37 2.62
C GLY A 66 -8.22 5.91 3.03
N PRO A 67 -7.74 5.09 2.09
CA PRO A 67 -7.43 3.69 2.40
C PRO A 67 -6.20 3.58 3.30
N VAL A 68 -6.26 2.69 4.28
CA VAL A 68 -5.25 2.50 5.32
C VAL A 68 -5.01 1.01 5.53
N VAL A 69 -3.77 0.63 5.77
CA VAL A 69 -3.38 -0.68 6.27
C VAL A 69 -3.21 -0.54 7.78
N PRO A 70 -4.21 -0.90 8.61
CA PRO A 70 -4.16 -0.63 10.06
C PRO A 70 -2.92 -1.21 10.74
N ASN A 71 -2.51 -2.42 10.36
CA ASN A 71 -1.31 -3.03 10.95
C ASN A 71 -0.08 -2.14 10.81
N VAL A 72 0.06 -1.48 9.67
CA VAL A 72 1.20 -0.56 9.42
C VAL A 72 0.97 0.77 10.11
N TYR A 73 -0.25 1.29 10.03
CA TYR A 73 -0.57 2.58 10.64
C TYR A 73 -0.21 2.59 12.13
N PHE A 74 -0.60 1.54 12.84
CA PHE A 74 -0.34 1.45 14.28
C PHE A 74 1.13 1.18 14.60
N THR A 75 1.85 0.47 13.72
CA THR A 75 3.29 0.28 13.88
C THR A 75 4.03 1.62 13.94
N PHE A 76 3.60 2.61 13.17
CA PHE A 76 4.24 3.91 13.08
C PHE A 76 3.49 5.04 13.78
N SER A 77 2.46 4.73 14.56
CA SER A 77 1.59 5.74 15.17
C SER A 77 2.32 6.72 16.09
N LYS A 78 3.41 6.28 16.72
CA LYS A 78 4.19 7.14 17.61
C LYS A 78 4.78 8.38 16.94
N TYR A 79 4.92 8.35 15.62
CA TYR A 79 5.45 9.51 14.88
C TYR A 79 4.43 10.63 14.73
N GLY A 80 3.14 10.37 14.96
CA GLY A 80 2.10 11.36 14.72
C GLY A 80 2.16 11.85 13.28
N PRO A 81 2.19 13.18 13.04
CA PRO A 81 2.27 13.74 11.68
C PRO A 81 3.68 13.86 11.14
N ASP A 82 4.70 13.48 11.91
CA ASP A 82 6.10 13.66 11.52
C ASP A 82 6.55 12.60 10.51
N PRO A 83 7.61 12.89 9.74
CA PRO A 83 8.20 11.91 8.83
C PRO A 83 8.67 10.65 9.54
N LEU A 84 8.47 9.52 8.88
CA LEU A 84 8.78 8.20 9.40
C LEU A 84 10.21 7.80 9.11
N ARG A 85 10.71 6.86 9.92
CA ARG A 85 11.99 6.21 9.70
C ARG A 85 11.81 4.70 9.61
N MET A 86 12.60 4.07 8.73
CA MET A 86 12.65 2.62 8.60
C MET A 86 12.96 2.00 9.97
N ARG A 87 12.23 0.96 10.35
CA ARG A 87 12.45 0.26 11.62
C ARG A 87 13.66 -0.64 11.56
N LYS A 88 13.81 -1.34 10.44
CA LYS A 88 14.89 -2.30 10.21
C LYS A 88 15.06 -2.48 8.70
N GLU A 89 16.20 -3.03 8.30
CA GLU A 89 16.45 -3.34 6.90
C GLU A 89 15.46 -4.40 6.41
N PRO A 90 14.66 -4.12 5.36
CA PRO A 90 13.70 -5.10 4.86
C PRO A 90 14.40 -6.19 4.07
N ASP A 91 13.95 -7.43 4.27
CA ASP A 91 14.48 -8.57 3.52
C ASP A 91 13.65 -8.79 2.26
N MET A 92 14.20 -8.40 1.12
CA MET A 92 13.53 -8.50 -0.17
C MET A 92 14.07 -9.65 -1.04
N ARG A 93 14.91 -10.52 -0.46
CA ARG A 93 15.60 -11.57 -1.25
C ARG A 93 14.64 -12.58 -1.88
N ARG A 94 13.48 -12.82 -1.25
CA ARG A 94 12.50 -13.79 -1.75
C ARG A 94 11.54 -13.19 -2.78
N CYS A 95 11.64 -11.90 -3.04
CA CYS A 95 10.78 -11.24 -4.01
C CYS A 95 11.37 -11.45 -5.41
N PRO A 96 10.65 -12.11 -6.33
CA PRO A 96 11.14 -12.29 -7.70
C PRO A 96 11.41 -10.96 -8.39
N SER A 97 12.35 -10.96 -9.33
CA SER A 97 12.80 -9.71 -9.96
C SER A 97 11.72 -8.98 -10.73
N ASP A 98 10.79 -9.68 -11.36
CA ASP A 98 9.67 -9.05 -12.09
C ASP A 98 8.68 -8.40 -11.14
N GLU A 99 8.44 -9.03 -9.97
CA GLU A 99 7.57 -8.46 -8.95
C GLU A 99 8.22 -7.25 -8.30
N LEU A 100 9.52 -7.35 -8.00
CA LEU A 100 10.27 -6.23 -7.42
C LEU A 100 10.30 -5.03 -8.37
N ALA A 101 10.43 -5.29 -9.67
CA ALA A 101 10.39 -4.21 -10.68
C ALA A 101 9.07 -3.44 -10.65
N LEU A 102 7.95 -4.16 -10.53
CA LEU A 102 6.63 -3.51 -10.40
C LEU A 102 6.55 -2.69 -9.11
N ILE A 103 6.96 -3.30 -8.00
CA ILE A 103 6.93 -2.63 -6.68
C ILE A 103 7.75 -1.35 -6.74
N ASP A 104 8.98 -1.42 -7.26
CA ASP A 104 9.87 -0.25 -7.36
C ASP A 104 9.26 0.84 -8.24
N SER A 105 8.63 0.46 -9.35
CA SER A 105 8.00 1.40 -10.26
C SER A 105 6.87 2.18 -9.58
N VAL A 106 5.99 1.48 -8.88
CA VAL A 106 4.86 2.11 -8.18
C VAL A 106 5.38 3.02 -7.06
N ILE A 107 6.32 2.54 -6.26
CA ILE A 107 6.89 3.34 -5.17
C ILE A 107 7.52 4.62 -5.72
N SER A 108 8.34 4.50 -6.76
CA SER A 108 9.03 5.65 -7.36
C SER A 108 8.04 6.68 -7.86
N ASP A 109 6.98 6.23 -8.53
CA ASP A 109 5.94 7.13 -9.04
C ASP A 109 5.21 7.85 -7.89
N LYS A 110 4.80 7.11 -6.87
CA LYS A 110 3.99 7.69 -5.78
C LYS A 110 4.80 8.54 -4.81
N LEU A 111 6.09 8.28 -4.66
CA LEU A 111 6.93 9.12 -3.81
C LEU A 111 6.99 10.57 -4.29
N ASN A 112 6.85 10.80 -5.59
CA ASN A 112 6.89 12.13 -6.17
C ASN A 112 5.59 12.92 -6.01
N ILE A 113 4.55 12.30 -5.46
CA ILE A 113 3.23 12.91 -5.28
C ILE A 113 3.07 13.27 -3.80
N SER A 114 2.50 14.44 -3.50
CA SER A 114 2.30 14.86 -2.11
C SER A 114 1.30 13.97 -1.39
N ALA A 115 1.39 13.94 -0.06
CA ALA A 115 0.47 13.16 0.77
C ALA A 115 -0.99 13.58 0.54
N SER A 116 -1.25 14.88 0.45
CA SER A 116 -2.61 15.39 0.23
C SER A 116 -3.14 15.00 -1.14
N GLU A 117 -2.31 15.08 -2.17
CA GLU A 117 -2.74 14.69 -3.51
C GLU A 117 -2.96 13.18 -3.61
N LEU A 118 -2.09 12.37 -3.02
CA LEU A 118 -2.29 10.92 -2.97
C LEU A 118 -3.60 10.57 -2.27
N SER A 119 -3.91 11.25 -1.16
CA SER A 119 -5.16 11.02 -0.45
C SER A 119 -6.36 11.40 -1.30
N PHE A 120 -6.29 12.53 -2.00
CA PHE A 120 -7.34 12.95 -2.93
C PHE A 120 -7.54 11.90 -4.03
N MET A 121 -6.47 11.46 -4.66
CA MET A 121 -6.52 10.42 -5.71
C MET A 121 -7.13 9.12 -5.19
N ALA A 122 -6.67 8.64 -4.04
CA ALA A 122 -7.12 7.37 -3.47
C ALA A 122 -8.60 7.39 -3.11
N ARG A 123 -9.09 8.52 -2.59
CA ARG A 123 -10.51 8.68 -2.25
C ARG A 123 -11.42 8.72 -3.48
N ARG A 124 -10.88 8.92 -4.66
CA ARG A 124 -11.63 8.89 -5.91
C ARG A 124 -11.68 7.49 -6.50
N THR A 125 -10.97 6.53 -5.93
CA THR A 125 -11.04 5.14 -6.40
C THR A 125 -12.28 4.47 -5.87
N SER A 126 -12.93 3.65 -6.72
CA SER A 126 -14.20 3.01 -6.34
C SER A 126 -14.10 2.04 -5.17
N PRO A 127 -12.98 1.29 -4.97
CA PRO A 127 -12.90 0.42 -3.79
C PRO A 127 -13.08 1.18 -2.48
N TRP A 128 -12.43 2.33 -2.34
CA TRP A 128 -12.58 3.15 -1.14
C TRP A 128 -13.94 3.84 -1.08
N SER A 129 -14.34 4.52 -2.17
CA SER A 129 -15.56 5.33 -2.16
C SER A 129 -16.82 4.48 -1.93
N ARG A 130 -16.86 3.26 -2.47
CA ARG A 130 -17.99 2.36 -2.23
C ARG A 130 -18.00 1.83 -0.80
N ALA A 131 -16.84 1.51 -0.24
CA ALA A 131 -16.77 1.06 1.16
C ALA A 131 -17.28 2.16 2.09
N ILE A 132 -16.84 3.39 1.89
CA ILE A 132 -17.32 4.55 2.68
C ILE A 132 -18.83 4.72 2.53
N SER A 133 -19.32 4.69 1.30
CA SER A 133 -20.75 4.87 1.01
C SER A 133 -21.61 3.79 1.68
N ARG A 134 -21.11 2.56 1.72
CA ARG A 134 -21.83 1.43 2.33
C ARG A 134 -21.55 1.28 3.82
N ARG A 135 -20.69 2.14 4.36
CA ARG A 135 -20.27 2.10 5.77
C ARG A 135 -19.61 0.75 6.13
N VAL A 136 -18.85 0.21 5.19
CA VAL A 136 -18.06 -1.01 5.38
C VAL A 136 -16.61 -0.62 5.54
N GLN A 137 -15.99 -1.09 6.61
CA GLN A 137 -14.61 -0.73 6.91
C GLN A 137 -13.60 -1.47 6.04
N LEU A 138 -13.80 -2.76 5.85
CA LEU A 138 -12.89 -3.57 5.03
C LEU A 138 -13.06 -3.26 3.54
N ILE A 139 -11.95 -3.02 2.87
CA ILE A 139 -11.93 -2.94 1.40
C ILE A 139 -11.50 -4.31 0.87
N GLU A 140 -12.40 -4.97 0.16
CA GLU A 140 -12.16 -6.32 -0.33
C GLU A 140 -11.12 -6.36 -1.45
N LEU A 141 -10.26 -7.38 -1.42
CA LEU A 141 -9.18 -7.52 -2.40
C LEU A 141 -9.69 -7.65 -3.84
N ASP A 142 -10.80 -8.36 -4.05
CA ASP A 142 -11.36 -8.50 -5.39
C ASP A 142 -11.82 -7.17 -5.98
N LYS A 143 -12.32 -6.27 -5.15
CA LYS A 143 -12.71 -4.92 -5.59
C LYS A 143 -11.49 -4.07 -5.96
N ILE A 144 -10.43 -4.20 -5.18
CA ILE A 144 -9.17 -3.53 -5.48
C ILE A 144 -8.61 -4.06 -6.81
N LYS A 145 -8.58 -5.38 -6.96
CA LYS A 145 -8.08 -6.02 -8.19
C LYS A 145 -8.86 -5.55 -9.41
N GLU A 146 -10.19 -5.59 -9.37
CA GLU A 146 -11.04 -5.14 -10.47
C GLU A 146 -10.76 -3.70 -10.87
N PHE A 147 -10.64 -2.82 -9.88
CA PHE A 147 -10.40 -1.40 -10.15
C PHE A 147 -9.07 -1.18 -10.85
N PHE A 148 -8.00 -1.76 -10.32
CA PHE A 148 -6.65 -1.53 -10.87
C PHE A 148 -6.45 -2.22 -12.22
N GLU A 149 -7.16 -3.32 -12.49
CA GLU A 149 -7.15 -3.95 -13.81
C GLU A 149 -7.73 -3.03 -14.89
N GLN A 150 -8.76 -2.27 -14.54
CA GLN A 150 -9.42 -1.36 -15.46
C GLN A 150 -8.59 -0.11 -15.77
N LYS A 151 -7.63 0.20 -14.91
CA LYS A 151 -6.78 1.39 -15.06
C LYS A 151 -5.65 1.19 -16.07
N GLU A 152 -5.43 -0.03 -16.46
CA GLU A 152 -4.44 -0.34 -17.49
C GLU A 152 -5.08 -0.25 -18.89
#